data_c47169b2e31b6901ca6d4ba49e86bfeb
#
_entry.id   c47169b2e31b6901ca6d4ba49e86bfeb
#
_cell.length_a   1.000
_cell.length_b   1.000
_cell.length_c   1.000
_cell.angle_alpha   90.00
_cell.angle_beta   90.00
_cell.angle_gamma   90.00
#
_symmetry.space_group_name_H-M   'P 1'
#
loop_
_entity.id
_entity.type
_entity.pdbx_description
1 polymer ?
#
loop_
_entity_poly.entity_id
_entity_poly.type
_entity_poly.pdbx_seq_one_letter_code
_entity_poly.pdbx_strand_id
1 'polypeptide(L)'
;AEVEVGHIVRLAQPNKNQKEELISRLLDYRRRVEKGENFEDLAKLYSEDLGSGKRGGDLGFSKRGQMVAPFEAAALKLKPSMMSEVVESEFGFHMIQLLDVRGQEYHARHILLRPDYQKLDLTEPTKYLDSIRVLIQRDSVKFDAAARDHSQDKGTQDAGGLIMDMGSRSYRIPFDGTMEPGLYFSVDSMKVGTISTPIPYRTEDGRSAVRILYFKAKHPPHFANLKEDYQKISNIALTRKKNDAIEKWFLKAKEDVFIYIDDEFKSCNTLGTVGGSSGGASQ
;
A
#
# COMPACT_ATOMS: atom_id res chain seq x y z
N ALA A 1 23.09 16.85 -2.03
CA ALA A 1 23.64 15.56 -1.61
C ALA A 1 22.60 14.47 -1.81
N GLU A 2 23.05 13.24 -1.95
CA GLU A 2 22.18 12.05 -2.00
C GLU A 2 22.62 11.06 -0.92
N VAL A 3 21.69 10.26 -0.42
CA VAL A 3 21.97 9.24 0.59
C VAL A 3 21.37 7.90 0.21
N GLU A 4 22.03 6.82 0.64
CA GLU A 4 21.45 5.47 0.59
C GLU A 4 21.07 5.08 2.02
N VAL A 5 19.79 4.84 2.23
CA VAL A 5 19.23 4.48 3.53
C VAL A 5 18.39 3.23 3.39
N GLY A 6 18.53 2.34 4.34
CA GLY A 6 17.63 1.19 4.48
C GLY A 6 16.81 1.30 5.76
N HIS A 7 15.70 0.54 5.81
CA HIS A 7 14.93 0.37 7.03
C HIS A 7 14.46 -1.07 7.23
N ILE A 8 14.21 -1.42 8.48
CA ILE A 8 13.50 -2.62 8.88
C ILE A 8 12.27 -2.16 9.67
N VAL A 9 11.10 -2.55 9.23
CA VAL A 9 9.82 -2.09 9.78
C VAL A 9 9.10 -3.22 10.50
N ARG A 10 8.54 -2.93 11.67
CA ARG A 10 7.60 -3.81 12.38
C ARG A 10 6.32 -3.06 12.67
N LEU A 11 5.21 -3.63 12.21
CA LEU A 11 3.89 -3.08 12.47
C LEU A 11 3.48 -3.31 13.91
N ALA A 12 2.83 -2.32 14.52
CA ALA A 12 2.12 -2.54 15.76
C ALA A 12 1.00 -3.55 15.55
N GLN A 13 0.82 -4.43 16.52
CA GLN A 13 -0.24 -5.42 16.50
C GLN A 13 -1.23 -5.14 17.63
N PRO A 14 -2.52 -5.36 17.42
CA PRO A 14 -3.48 -5.25 18.51
C PRO A 14 -3.14 -6.26 19.61
N ASN A 15 -3.19 -5.80 20.85
CA ASN A 15 -2.99 -6.68 22.00
C ASN A 15 -4.19 -7.64 22.15
N LYS A 16 -4.05 -8.60 23.07
CA LYS A 16 -5.06 -9.63 23.28
C LYS A 16 -6.45 -9.03 23.59
N ASN A 17 -6.52 -8.03 24.45
CA ASN A 17 -7.78 -7.43 24.85
C ASN A 17 -8.46 -6.71 23.66
N GLN A 18 -7.69 -5.99 22.85
CA GLN A 18 -8.21 -5.33 21.64
C GLN A 18 -8.73 -6.36 20.61
N LYS A 19 -8.01 -7.48 20.43
CA LYS A 19 -8.48 -8.57 19.58
C LYS A 19 -9.79 -9.18 20.09
N GLU A 20 -9.84 -9.51 21.38
CA GLU A 20 -11.01 -10.10 22.03
C GLU A 20 -12.24 -9.19 21.92
N GLU A 21 -12.07 -7.88 22.07
CA GLU A 21 -13.16 -6.90 21.88
C GLU A 21 -13.72 -6.94 20.46
N LEU A 22 -12.86 -6.88 19.43
CA LEU A 22 -13.28 -6.92 18.03
C LEU A 22 -13.96 -8.24 17.67
N ILE A 23 -13.40 -9.36 18.14
CA ILE A 23 -13.96 -10.69 17.96
C ILE A 23 -15.34 -10.77 18.63
N SER A 24 -15.47 -10.29 19.86
CA SER A 24 -16.73 -10.29 20.60
C SER A 24 -17.82 -9.50 19.87
N ARG A 25 -17.48 -8.33 19.31
CA ARG A 25 -18.41 -7.52 18.50
C ARG A 25 -18.87 -8.27 17.24
N LEU A 26 -17.95 -8.91 16.50
CA LEU A 26 -18.31 -9.69 15.30
C LEU A 26 -19.17 -10.92 15.65
N LEU A 27 -18.88 -11.59 16.75
CA LEU A 27 -19.71 -12.71 17.25
C LEU A 27 -21.10 -12.23 17.67
N ASP A 28 -21.23 -11.02 18.21
CA ASP A 28 -22.53 -10.42 18.47
C ASP A 28 -23.30 -10.16 17.19
N TYR A 29 -22.68 -9.58 16.17
CA TYR A 29 -23.31 -9.36 14.86
C TYR A 29 -23.75 -10.69 14.24
N ARG A 30 -22.93 -11.74 14.33
CA ARG A 30 -23.30 -13.08 13.87
C ARG A 30 -24.55 -13.58 14.55
N ARG A 31 -24.63 -13.50 15.89
CA ARG A 31 -25.83 -13.91 16.67
C ARG A 31 -27.08 -13.13 16.26
N ARG A 32 -26.93 -11.84 15.95
CA ARG A 32 -28.04 -10.98 15.48
C ARG A 32 -28.55 -11.45 14.12
N VAL A 33 -27.65 -11.78 13.19
CA VAL A 33 -28.04 -12.35 11.89
C VAL A 33 -28.73 -13.71 12.06
N GLU A 34 -28.21 -14.58 12.92
CA GLU A 34 -28.79 -15.90 13.23
C GLU A 34 -30.22 -15.79 13.85
N LYS A 35 -30.50 -14.66 14.50
CA LYS A 35 -31.85 -14.31 15.03
C LYS A 35 -32.75 -13.62 14.01
N GLY A 36 -32.30 -13.44 12.77
CA GLY A 36 -33.11 -12.89 11.67
C GLY A 36 -32.84 -11.42 11.32
N GLU A 37 -31.85 -10.77 11.94
CA GLU A 37 -31.47 -9.42 11.53
C GLU A 37 -30.75 -9.45 10.17
N ASN A 38 -30.96 -8.41 9.36
CA ASN A 38 -30.39 -8.39 8.01
C ASN A 38 -28.88 -8.13 8.05
N PHE A 39 -28.10 -9.02 7.41
CA PHE A 39 -26.63 -8.90 7.31
C PHE A 39 -26.20 -7.59 6.63
N GLU A 40 -26.91 -7.19 5.57
CA GLU A 40 -26.57 -5.97 4.81
C GLU A 40 -26.73 -4.72 5.66
N ASP A 41 -27.77 -4.66 6.49
CA ASP A 41 -28.01 -3.52 7.37
C ASP A 41 -26.94 -3.43 8.45
N LEU A 42 -26.55 -4.57 9.02
CA LEU A 42 -25.43 -4.62 9.96
C LEU A 42 -24.11 -4.21 9.30
N ALA A 43 -23.85 -4.66 8.08
CA ALA A 43 -22.67 -4.27 7.34
C ALA A 43 -22.65 -2.77 7.03
N LYS A 44 -23.79 -2.19 6.63
CA LYS A 44 -23.91 -0.73 6.39
C LYS A 44 -23.66 0.10 7.65
N LEU A 45 -24.09 -0.40 8.81
CA LEU A 45 -23.95 0.32 10.08
C LEU A 45 -22.59 0.15 10.74
N TYR A 46 -21.98 -1.02 10.63
CA TYR A 46 -20.83 -1.38 11.48
C TYR A 46 -19.58 -1.79 10.72
N SER A 47 -19.65 -2.09 9.41
CA SER A 47 -18.47 -2.45 8.65
C SER A 47 -17.56 -1.22 8.43
N GLU A 48 -16.29 -1.40 8.74
CA GLU A 48 -15.25 -0.40 8.53
C GLU A 48 -14.55 -0.56 7.16
N ASP A 49 -15.09 -1.42 6.29
CA ASP A 49 -14.69 -1.48 4.89
C ASP A 49 -15.37 -0.37 4.08
N LEU A 50 -14.64 0.66 3.75
CA LEU A 50 -15.13 1.80 2.97
C LEU A 50 -15.59 1.41 1.55
N GLY A 51 -15.03 0.32 1.01
CA GLY A 51 -15.31 -0.15 -0.35
C GLY A 51 -16.65 -0.89 -0.46
N SER A 52 -16.96 -1.76 0.49
CA SER A 52 -18.17 -2.62 0.44
C SER A 52 -19.21 -2.30 1.52
N GLY A 53 -18.81 -1.67 2.64
CA GLY A 53 -19.72 -1.43 3.78
C GLY A 53 -21.03 -0.77 3.38
N LYS A 54 -20.97 0.33 2.61
CA LYS A 54 -22.18 1.03 2.11
C LYS A 54 -23.07 0.19 1.19
N ARG A 55 -22.53 -0.88 0.58
CA ARG A 55 -23.24 -1.84 -0.25
C ARG A 55 -23.62 -3.10 0.53
N GLY A 56 -23.73 -3.03 1.86
CA GLY A 56 -24.08 -4.17 2.70
C GLY A 56 -22.98 -5.22 2.83
N GLY A 57 -21.73 -4.81 2.64
CA GLY A 57 -20.56 -5.68 2.70
C GLY A 57 -20.31 -6.50 1.43
N ASP A 58 -21.10 -6.29 0.37
CA ASP A 58 -21.04 -7.06 -0.87
C ASP A 58 -19.74 -6.80 -1.66
N LEU A 59 -19.00 -7.87 -1.93
CA LEU A 59 -17.72 -7.85 -2.67
C LEU A 59 -17.88 -8.27 -4.14
N GLY A 60 -19.10 -8.70 -4.54
CA GLY A 60 -19.32 -9.27 -5.85
C GLY A 60 -18.66 -10.64 -6.05
N PHE A 61 -18.63 -11.09 -7.31
CA PHE A 61 -17.90 -12.31 -7.68
C PHE A 61 -16.38 -12.05 -7.74
N SER A 62 -15.62 -12.92 -7.08
CA SER A 62 -14.16 -12.89 -7.05
C SER A 62 -13.62 -14.23 -7.53
N LYS A 63 -12.55 -14.19 -8.33
CA LYS A 63 -11.81 -15.41 -8.71
C LYS A 63 -10.93 -15.88 -7.57
N ARG A 64 -10.67 -17.18 -7.51
CA ARG A 64 -9.69 -17.73 -6.56
C ARG A 64 -8.33 -17.05 -6.74
N GLY A 65 -7.67 -16.75 -5.63
CA GLY A 65 -6.39 -16.04 -5.58
C GLY A 65 -6.48 -14.51 -5.63
N GLN A 66 -7.70 -13.93 -5.73
CA GLN A 66 -7.88 -12.47 -5.71
C GLN A 66 -8.00 -11.87 -4.31
N MET A 67 -8.53 -12.65 -3.37
CA MET A 67 -8.66 -12.21 -1.97
C MET A 67 -7.47 -12.69 -1.14
N VAL A 68 -7.23 -12.03 -0.01
CA VAL A 68 -6.18 -12.46 0.92
C VAL A 68 -6.43 -13.88 1.41
N ALA A 69 -5.35 -14.66 1.53
CA ALA A 69 -5.43 -16.09 1.77
C ALA A 69 -6.30 -16.52 2.97
N PRO A 70 -6.25 -15.84 4.16
CA PRO A 70 -7.14 -16.20 5.27
C PRO A 70 -8.62 -16.02 4.96
N PHE A 71 -8.98 -14.93 4.27
CA PHE A 71 -10.35 -14.64 3.86
C PHE A 71 -10.86 -15.70 2.87
N GLU A 72 -10.10 -15.94 1.81
CA GLU A 72 -10.48 -16.91 0.77
C GLU A 72 -10.60 -18.32 1.34
N ALA A 73 -9.64 -18.75 2.16
CA ALA A 73 -9.68 -20.06 2.80
C ALA A 73 -10.91 -20.25 3.68
N ALA A 74 -11.37 -19.21 4.36
CA ALA A 74 -12.58 -19.25 5.16
C ALA A 74 -13.85 -19.26 4.28
N ALA A 75 -13.92 -18.37 3.28
CA ALA A 75 -15.08 -18.27 2.38
C ALA A 75 -15.34 -19.59 1.62
N LEU A 76 -14.29 -20.22 1.10
CA LEU A 76 -14.39 -21.46 0.32
C LEU A 76 -14.73 -22.71 1.16
N LYS A 77 -14.65 -22.65 2.50
CA LYS A 77 -15.14 -23.72 3.38
C LYS A 77 -16.64 -23.65 3.65
N LEU A 78 -17.28 -22.53 3.32
CA LEU A 78 -18.70 -22.30 3.58
C LEU A 78 -19.55 -22.93 2.48
N LYS A 79 -20.79 -23.26 2.86
CA LYS A 79 -21.88 -23.47 1.90
C LYS A 79 -22.60 -22.13 1.65
N PRO A 80 -23.26 -21.96 0.49
CA PRO A 80 -24.07 -20.76 0.25
C PRO A 80 -25.01 -20.44 1.42
N SER A 81 -25.13 -19.17 1.74
CA SER A 81 -25.86 -18.60 2.87
C SER A 81 -25.25 -18.80 4.27
N MET A 82 -24.17 -19.56 4.40
CA MET A 82 -23.48 -19.75 5.69
C MET A 82 -22.51 -18.61 6.00
N MET A 83 -22.33 -18.35 7.31
CA MET A 83 -21.36 -17.39 7.85
C MET A 83 -20.12 -18.11 8.41
N SER A 84 -18.96 -17.48 8.27
CA SER A 84 -17.71 -17.97 8.84
C SER A 84 -17.63 -17.72 10.35
N GLU A 85 -16.68 -18.39 11.01
CA GLU A 85 -16.10 -17.88 12.24
C GLU A 85 -15.41 -16.53 11.95
N VAL A 86 -14.97 -15.83 13.01
CA VAL A 86 -14.19 -14.60 12.84
C VAL A 86 -12.83 -14.92 12.25
N VAL A 87 -12.49 -14.25 11.16
CA VAL A 87 -11.26 -14.44 10.39
C VAL A 87 -10.35 -13.23 10.56
N GLU A 88 -9.14 -13.44 11.06
CA GLU A 88 -8.11 -12.39 11.12
C GLU A 88 -7.33 -12.33 9.81
N SER A 89 -7.11 -11.11 9.29
CA SER A 89 -6.26 -10.84 8.12
C SER A 89 -5.41 -9.59 8.35
N GLU A 90 -4.57 -9.25 7.38
CA GLU A 90 -3.80 -7.98 7.41
C GLU A 90 -4.69 -6.72 7.40
N PHE A 91 -5.97 -6.82 7.02
CA PHE A 91 -6.94 -5.72 7.00
C PHE A 91 -7.76 -5.59 8.28
N GLY A 92 -7.73 -6.57 9.17
CA GLY A 92 -8.51 -6.62 10.41
C GLY A 92 -9.23 -7.94 10.60
N PHE A 93 -10.39 -7.88 11.24
CA PHE A 93 -11.21 -9.03 11.60
C PHE A 93 -12.48 -9.04 10.76
N HIS A 94 -12.77 -10.18 10.15
CA HIS A 94 -13.88 -10.35 9.21
C HIS A 94 -14.89 -11.37 9.73
N MET A 95 -16.16 -11.07 9.51
CA MET A 95 -17.25 -12.04 9.47
C MET A 95 -17.70 -12.15 8.03
N ILE A 96 -17.55 -13.32 7.42
CA ILE A 96 -17.76 -13.55 6.00
C ILE A 96 -19.05 -14.35 5.82
N GLN A 97 -19.88 -14.01 4.83
CA GLN A 97 -20.97 -14.85 4.37
C GLN A 97 -20.78 -15.19 2.90
N LEU A 98 -20.84 -16.48 2.58
CA LEU A 98 -20.83 -16.93 1.20
C LEU A 98 -22.23 -16.83 0.64
N LEU A 99 -22.38 -16.21 -0.54
CA LEU A 99 -23.68 -16.05 -1.20
C LEU A 99 -23.86 -17.06 -2.33
N ASP A 100 -22.84 -17.23 -3.19
CA ASP A 100 -22.92 -18.12 -4.36
C ASP A 100 -21.51 -18.62 -4.77
N VAL A 101 -21.47 -19.72 -5.52
CA VAL A 101 -20.23 -20.27 -6.11
C VAL A 101 -20.51 -20.67 -7.56
N ARG A 102 -19.67 -20.19 -8.48
CA ARG A 102 -19.76 -20.45 -9.92
C ARG A 102 -18.41 -20.88 -10.49
N GLY A 103 -18.20 -22.19 -10.55
CA GLY A 103 -16.92 -22.72 -11.05
C GLY A 103 -15.73 -22.27 -10.21
N GLN A 104 -14.89 -21.39 -10.78
CA GLN A 104 -13.71 -20.83 -10.10
C GLN A 104 -13.97 -19.47 -9.43
N GLU A 105 -15.21 -18.98 -9.46
CA GLU A 105 -15.61 -17.71 -8.85
C GLU A 105 -16.54 -17.97 -7.68
N TYR A 106 -16.46 -17.10 -6.68
CA TYR A 106 -17.35 -17.12 -5.53
C TYR A 106 -17.82 -15.70 -5.20
N HIS A 107 -19.07 -15.59 -4.77
CA HIS A 107 -19.69 -14.34 -4.34
C HIS A 107 -19.79 -14.35 -2.82
N ALA A 108 -19.15 -13.39 -2.19
CA ALA A 108 -19.17 -13.26 -0.74
C ALA A 108 -19.49 -11.82 -0.34
N ARG A 109 -19.98 -11.69 0.89
CA ARG A 109 -20.09 -10.42 1.59
C ARG A 109 -19.46 -10.51 2.97
N HIS A 110 -19.04 -9.38 3.53
CA HIS A 110 -18.39 -9.37 4.83
C HIS A 110 -18.73 -8.15 5.69
N ILE A 111 -18.51 -8.30 6.98
CA ILE A 111 -18.37 -7.20 7.94
C ILE A 111 -16.92 -7.19 8.38
N LEU A 112 -16.24 -6.07 8.19
CA LEU A 112 -14.86 -5.85 8.61
C LEU A 112 -14.84 -4.93 9.82
N LEU A 113 -14.14 -5.32 10.87
CA LEU A 113 -13.73 -4.44 11.96
C LEU A 113 -12.22 -4.33 11.99
N ARG A 114 -11.72 -3.11 12.19
CA ARG A 114 -10.29 -2.80 12.27
C ARG A 114 -9.89 -2.41 13.68
N PRO A 115 -8.70 -2.81 14.15
CA PRO A 115 -8.16 -2.20 15.35
C PRO A 115 -7.90 -0.71 15.09
N ASP A 116 -7.98 0.09 16.13
CA ASP A 116 -7.53 1.49 16.04
C ASP A 116 -6.00 1.51 15.92
N TYR A 117 -5.52 1.49 14.68
CA TYR A 117 -4.09 1.44 14.36
C TYR A 117 -3.30 2.64 14.92
N GLN A 118 -3.97 3.73 15.34
CA GLN A 118 -3.30 4.90 15.91
C GLN A 118 -2.99 4.73 17.40
N LYS A 119 -3.73 3.86 18.08
CA LYS A 119 -3.62 3.61 19.53
C LYS A 119 -2.95 2.27 19.86
N LEU A 120 -2.31 1.62 18.89
CA LEU A 120 -1.62 0.37 19.15
C LEU A 120 -0.35 0.60 19.95
N ASP A 121 -0.06 -0.32 20.86
CA ASP A 121 1.16 -0.32 21.66
C ASP A 121 2.38 -0.66 20.78
N LEU A 122 3.40 0.19 20.86
CA LEU A 122 4.66 0.04 20.14
C LEU A 122 5.75 -0.71 20.94
N THR A 123 5.45 -1.12 22.17
CA THR A 123 6.44 -1.72 23.08
C THR A 123 7.05 -2.99 22.52
N GLU A 124 6.23 -3.93 22.06
CA GLU A 124 6.73 -5.20 21.50
C GLU A 124 7.46 -5.04 20.18
N PRO A 125 6.95 -4.28 19.18
CA PRO A 125 7.72 -3.96 17.97
C PRO A 125 9.06 -3.29 18.27
N THR A 126 9.09 -2.38 19.25
CA THR A 126 10.33 -1.69 19.67
C THR A 126 11.35 -2.65 20.24
N LYS A 127 10.97 -3.48 21.20
CA LYS A 127 11.85 -4.51 21.79
C LYS A 127 12.38 -5.48 20.74
N TYR A 128 11.49 -5.91 19.83
CA TYR A 128 11.87 -6.82 18.76
C TYR A 128 12.93 -6.21 17.85
N LEU A 129 12.69 -4.98 17.35
CA LEU A 129 13.66 -4.30 16.47
C LEU A 129 14.95 -3.94 17.19
N ASP A 130 14.90 -3.64 18.49
CA ASP A 130 16.12 -3.40 19.27
C ASP A 130 16.96 -4.68 19.37
N SER A 131 16.35 -5.86 19.53
CA SER A 131 17.07 -7.13 19.50
C SER A 131 17.74 -7.40 18.15
N ILE A 132 17.06 -7.12 17.03
CA ILE A 132 17.62 -7.25 15.68
C ILE A 132 18.77 -6.24 15.48
N ARG A 133 18.60 -4.98 15.93
CA ARG A 133 19.65 -3.96 15.89
C ARG A 133 20.93 -4.45 16.59
N VAL A 134 20.81 -5.04 17.78
CA VAL A 134 21.96 -5.59 18.52
C VAL A 134 22.66 -6.71 17.74
N LEU A 135 21.92 -7.61 17.09
CA LEU A 135 22.51 -8.66 16.26
C LEU A 135 23.29 -8.09 15.07
N ILE A 136 22.75 -7.05 14.42
CA ILE A 136 23.42 -6.39 13.31
C ILE A 136 24.68 -5.64 13.81
N GLN A 137 24.60 -4.92 14.93
CA GLN A 137 25.75 -4.21 15.51
C GLN A 137 26.89 -5.13 15.92
N ARG A 138 26.58 -6.39 16.27
CA ARG A 138 27.58 -7.43 16.59
C ARG A 138 28.09 -8.16 15.34
N ASP A 139 27.69 -7.73 14.15
CA ASP A 139 28.00 -8.37 12.87
C ASP A 139 27.56 -9.86 12.80
N SER A 140 26.61 -10.26 13.66
CA SER A 140 26.04 -11.62 13.65
C SER A 140 25.12 -11.84 12.47
N VAL A 141 24.46 -10.79 12.00
CA VAL A 141 23.58 -10.78 10.83
C VAL A 141 23.82 -9.51 10.01
N LYS A 142 23.86 -9.61 8.69
CA LYS A 142 23.96 -8.44 7.82
C LYS A 142 22.59 -7.74 7.73
N PHE A 143 22.61 -6.41 7.59
CA PHE A 143 21.38 -5.61 7.55
C PHE A 143 20.40 -6.06 6.47
N ASP A 144 20.90 -6.34 5.26
CA ASP A 144 20.07 -6.76 4.13
C ASP A 144 19.40 -8.13 4.34
N ALA A 145 20.09 -9.07 4.98
CA ALA A 145 19.51 -10.36 5.39
C ALA A 145 18.45 -10.15 6.48
N ALA A 146 18.77 -9.35 7.52
CA ALA A 146 17.82 -9.02 8.56
C ALA A 146 16.56 -8.32 8.01
N ALA A 147 16.70 -7.46 7.00
CA ALA A 147 15.57 -6.80 6.35
C ALA A 147 14.66 -7.82 5.64
N ARG A 148 15.25 -8.74 4.88
CA ARG A 148 14.48 -9.81 4.21
C ARG A 148 13.72 -10.71 5.18
N ASP A 149 14.36 -11.07 6.31
CA ASP A 149 13.79 -12.04 7.25
C ASP A 149 12.81 -11.39 8.25
N HIS A 150 13.02 -10.12 8.60
CA HIS A 150 12.34 -9.50 9.73
C HIS A 150 11.51 -8.26 9.38
N SER A 151 11.70 -7.62 8.22
CA SER A 151 10.88 -6.47 7.83
C SER A 151 9.47 -6.89 7.45
N GLN A 152 8.50 -6.08 7.81
CA GLN A 152 7.10 -6.20 7.36
C GLN A 152 6.74 -5.17 6.27
N ASP A 153 7.71 -4.40 5.81
CA ASP A 153 7.55 -3.53 4.66
C ASP A 153 7.86 -4.31 3.37
N LYS A 154 6.81 -4.77 2.70
CA LYS A 154 6.91 -5.53 1.45
C LYS A 154 7.53 -4.71 0.30
N GLY A 155 7.47 -3.38 0.36
CA GLY A 155 8.01 -2.51 -0.68
C GLY A 155 9.55 -2.50 -0.71
N THR A 156 10.18 -2.71 0.44
CA THR A 156 11.64 -2.63 0.57
C THR A 156 12.28 -3.95 1.01
N GLN A 157 11.51 -4.88 1.55
CA GLN A 157 11.98 -6.16 2.13
C GLN A 157 12.89 -6.93 1.17
N ASP A 158 12.45 -7.18 -0.06
CA ASP A 158 13.20 -7.93 -1.07
C ASP A 158 14.44 -7.21 -1.56
N ALA A 159 14.45 -5.87 -1.49
CA ALA A 159 15.60 -5.02 -1.78
C ALA A 159 16.59 -4.92 -0.59
N GLY A 160 16.47 -5.78 0.42
CA GLY A 160 17.30 -5.74 1.62
C GLY A 160 17.03 -4.51 2.48
N GLY A 161 15.80 -4.01 2.47
CA GLY A 161 15.36 -2.86 3.23
C GLY A 161 15.70 -1.50 2.63
N LEU A 162 16.38 -1.44 1.49
CA LEU A 162 16.78 -0.16 0.86
C LEU A 162 15.57 0.62 0.36
N ILE A 163 15.50 1.89 0.75
CA ILE A 163 14.46 2.82 0.33
C ILE A 163 14.81 3.35 -1.07
N MET A 164 13.84 3.32 -1.97
CA MET A 164 13.99 3.78 -3.35
C MET A 164 13.26 5.11 -3.56
N ASP A 165 13.91 6.04 -4.23
CA ASP A 165 13.23 7.21 -4.79
C ASP A 165 12.35 6.79 -5.98
N MET A 166 11.05 6.94 -5.84
CA MET A 166 10.08 6.50 -6.86
C MET A 166 10.16 7.32 -8.15
N GLY A 167 10.62 8.57 -8.07
CA GLY A 167 10.77 9.44 -9.24
C GLY A 167 11.92 9.02 -10.15
N SER A 168 13.09 8.79 -9.58
CA SER A 168 14.29 8.37 -10.31
C SER A 168 14.47 6.85 -10.40
N ARG A 169 13.73 6.09 -9.61
CA ARG A 169 13.91 4.63 -9.40
C ARG A 169 15.35 4.28 -8.99
N SER A 170 15.93 5.13 -8.15
CA SER A 170 17.28 4.96 -7.61
C SER A 170 17.23 4.73 -6.10
N TYR A 171 18.15 3.96 -5.56
CA TYR A 171 18.37 3.86 -4.12
C TYR A 171 19.16 5.05 -3.55
N ARG A 172 19.65 5.95 -4.40
CA ARG A 172 20.19 7.23 -4.00
C ARG A 172 19.05 8.24 -3.95
N ILE A 173 18.63 8.59 -2.74
CA ILE A 173 17.51 9.50 -2.50
C ILE A 173 18.04 10.91 -2.21
N PRO A 174 17.38 11.97 -2.69
CA PRO A 174 17.77 13.34 -2.39
C PRO A 174 17.80 13.59 -0.88
N PHE A 175 18.89 14.16 -0.37
CA PHE A 175 19.01 14.57 1.02
C PHE A 175 18.74 16.06 1.14
N ASP A 176 17.47 16.42 1.11
CA ASP A 176 16.95 17.78 1.14
C ASP A 176 15.53 17.82 1.73
N GLY A 177 14.87 18.96 1.65
CA GLY A 177 13.53 19.18 2.21
C GLY A 177 12.40 18.38 1.55
N THR A 178 12.66 17.60 0.50
CA THR A 178 11.67 16.70 -0.13
C THR A 178 11.62 15.33 0.56
N MET A 179 12.64 14.98 1.35
CA MET A 179 12.67 13.74 2.13
C MET A 179 11.62 13.77 3.25
N GLU A 180 11.06 12.61 3.58
CA GLU A 180 10.19 12.46 4.76
C GLU A 180 10.87 13.06 6.01
N PRO A 181 10.22 13.99 6.74
CA PRO A 181 10.89 14.71 7.83
C PRO A 181 11.50 13.80 8.91
N GLY A 182 10.79 12.72 9.31
CA GLY A 182 11.30 11.78 10.30
C GLY A 182 12.54 11.03 9.83
N LEU A 183 12.61 10.70 8.54
CA LEU A 183 13.78 10.09 7.92
C LEU A 183 14.95 11.09 7.84
N TYR A 184 14.66 12.30 7.38
CA TYR A 184 15.67 13.37 7.25
C TYR A 184 16.40 13.66 8.57
N PHE A 185 15.65 14.00 9.63
CA PHE A 185 16.23 14.32 10.94
C PHE A 185 16.99 13.14 11.56
N SER A 186 16.48 11.91 11.34
CA SER A 186 17.18 10.73 11.84
C SER A 186 18.51 10.54 11.13
N VAL A 187 18.51 10.58 9.79
CA VAL A 187 19.74 10.39 8.99
C VAL A 187 20.74 11.50 9.19
N ASP A 188 20.28 12.76 9.37
CA ASP A 188 21.17 13.92 9.61
C ASP A 188 21.99 13.77 10.89
N SER A 189 21.40 13.13 11.91
CA SER A 189 22.07 12.86 13.19
C SER A 189 22.97 11.62 13.18
N MET A 190 22.88 10.76 12.14
CA MET A 190 23.59 9.48 12.07
C MET A 190 24.93 9.59 11.36
N LYS A 191 25.84 8.66 11.67
CA LYS A 191 27.07 8.44 10.90
C LYS A 191 26.85 7.36 9.85
N VAL A 192 27.47 7.52 8.69
CA VAL A 192 27.48 6.48 7.64
C VAL A 192 27.96 5.15 8.21
N GLY A 193 27.27 4.07 7.86
CA GLY A 193 27.55 2.72 8.36
C GLY A 193 26.87 2.38 9.69
N THR A 194 26.11 3.30 10.30
CA THR A 194 25.44 3.04 11.59
C THR A 194 23.95 2.73 11.44
N ILE A 195 23.38 2.16 12.51
CA ILE A 195 21.97 1.83 12.62
C ILE A 195 21.35 2.65 13.75
N SER A 196 20.15 3.20 13.51
CA SER A 196 19.41 3.94 14.54
C SER A 196 18.89 3.02 15.65
N THR A 197 18.54 3.62 16.79
CA THR A 197 17.58 2.99 17.71
C THR A 197 16.23 2.83 17.02
N PRO A 198 15.33 1.95 17.53
CA PRO A 198 13.96 1.88 17.05
C PRO A 198 13.23 3.23 17.20
N ILE A 199 12.62 3.70 16.13
CA ILE A 199 11.87 4.97 16.10
C ILE A 199 10.43 4.71 15.68
N PRO A 200 9.46 5.39 16.31
CA PRO A 200 8.07 5.34 15.85
C PRO A 200 7.97 5.76 14.39
N TYR A 201 7.14 5.06 13.65
CA TYR A 201 6.94 5.28 12.22
C TYR A 201 5.46 5.09 11.89
N ARG A 202 4.98 5.82 10.91
CA ARG A 202 3.63 5.63 10.35
C ARG A 202 3.79 5.25 8.89
N THR A 203 3.23 4.10 8.53
CA THR A 203 3.26 3.61 7.15
C THR A 203 2.40 4.50 6.24
N GLU A 204 2.58 4.41 4.93
CA GLU A 204 1.79 5.18 3.94
C GLU A 204 0.29 4.91 4.05
N ASP A 205 -0.10 3.70 4.41
CA ASP A 205 -1.50 3.32 4.69
C ASP A 205 -1.99 3.70 6.10
N GLY A 206 -1.19 4.48 6.85
CA GLY A 206 -1.56 5.09 8.13
C GLY A 206 -1.45 4.19 9.36
N ARG A 207 -0.89 2.97 9.23
CA ARG A 207 -0.69 2.07 10.37
C ARG A 207 0.48 2.50 11.26
N SER A 208 0.33 2.36 12.57
CA SER A 208 1.42 2.55 13.51
C SER A 208 2.45 1.42 13.40
N ALA A 209 3.70 1.81 13.37
CA ALA A 209 4.85 0.92 13.23
C ALA A 209 6.06 1.46 13.99
N VAL A 210 7.08 0.64 14.08
CA VAL A 210 8.43 1.04 14.52
C VAL A 210 9.39 0.65 13.41
N ARG A 211 10.40 1.46 13.17
CA ARG A 211 11.49 1.14 12.25
C ARG A 211 12.86 1.37 12.88
N ILE A 212 13.84 0.63 12.41
CA ILE A 212 15.27 0.96 12.55
C ILE A 212 15.80 1.37 11.19
N LEU A 213 16.67 2.37 11.16
CA LEU A 213 17.27 2.91 9.95
C LEU A 213 18.73 2.47 9.86
N TYR A 214 19.19 2.17 8.65
CA TYR A 214 20.58 1.93 8.32
C TYR A 214 21.06 3.01 7.36
N PHE A 215 22.00 3.83 7.79
CA PHE A 215 22.63 4.85 6.95
C PHE A 215 23.78 4.24 6.17
N LYS A 216 23.50 3.73 4.97
CA LYS A 216 24.45 2.95 4.19
C LYS A 216 25.54 3.79 3.55
N ALA A 217 25.17 4.91 2.91
CA ALA A 217 26.13 5.76 2.20
C ALA A 217 25.64 7.21 2.08
N LYS A 218 26.58 8.15 1.94
CA LYS A 218 26.33 9.55 1.61
C LYS A 218 27.15 9.93 0.38
N HIS A 219 26.48 10.46 -0.64
CA HIS A 219 27.08 10.91 -1.88
C HIS A 219 27.10 12.45 -1.88
N PRO A 220 28.28 13.08 -1.99
CA PRO A 220 28.38 14.52 -2.06
C PRO A 220 27.69 15.05 -3.33
N PRO A 221 27.27 16.32 -3.34
CA PRO A 221 26.77 16.94 -4.55
C PRO A 221 27.80 16.86 -5.68
N HIS A 222 27.38 16.45 -6.86
CA HIS A 222 28.21 16.39 -8.07
C HIS A 222 27.37 16.77 -9.28
N PHE A 223 28.03 17.16 -10.36
CA PHE A 223 27.34 17.30 -11.64
C PHE A 223 27.01 15.92 -12.20
N ALA A 224 25.77 15.78 -12.69
CA ALA A 224 25.29 14.51 -13.23
C ALA A 224 26.22 14.01 -14.36
N ASN A 225 26.65 12.76 -14.26
CA ASN A 225 27.54 12.14 -15.22
C ASN A 225 27.17 10.68 -15.47
N LEU A 226 27.52 10.15 -16.67
CA LEU A 226 27.15 8.78 -17.06
C LEU A 226 27.87 7.69 -16.25
N LYS A 227 28.94 7.99 -15.54
CA LYS A 227 29.66 6.99 -14.75
C LYS A 227 28.93 6.71 -13.43
N GLU A 228 28.44 7.75 -12.78
CA GLU A 228 27.83 7.67 -11.44
C GLU A 228 26.31 7.65 -11.47
N ASP A 229 25.69 8.32 -12.48
CA ASP A 229 24.24 8.53 -12.58
C ASP A 229 23.60 7.79 -13.76
N TYR A 230 24.29 6.83 -14.35
CA TYR A 230 23.82 6.15 -15.57
C TYR A 230 22.35 5.69 -15.47
N GLN A 231 21.97 5.03 -14.38
CA GLN A 231 20.62 4.50 -14.19
C GLN A 231 19.58 5.63 -14.15
N LYS A 232 19.89 6.71 -13.44
CA LYS A 232 19.00 7.89 -13.31
C LYS A 232 18.83 8.59 -14.68
N ILE A 233 19.94 8.84 -15.37
CA ILE A 233 19.94 9.47 -16.70
C ILE A 233 19.20 8.58 -17.72
N SER A 234 19.47 7.27 -17.71
CA SER A 234 18.80 6.29 -18.58
C SER A 234 17.30 6.24 -18.34
N ASN A 235 16.86 6.23 -17.11
CA ASN A 235 15.44 6.24 -16.75
C ASN A 235 14.73 7.53 -17.20
N ILE A 236 15.37 8.68 -17.00
CA ILE A 236 14.83 9.97 -17.45
C ILE A 236 14.71 9.98 -19.00
N ALA A 237 15.77 9.55 -19.69
CA ALA A 237 15.77 9.48 -21.16
C ALA A 237 14.70 8.52 -21.70
N LEU A 238 14.54 7.35 -21.06
CA LEU A 238 13.51 6.37 -21.41
C LEU A 238 12.10 6.93 -21.19
N THR A 239 11.86 7.59 -20.06
CA THR A 239 10.57 8.21 -19.75
C THR A 239 10.23 9.29 -20.78
N ARG A 240 11.19 10.16 -21.12
CA ARG A 240 11.00 11.16 -22.16
C ARG A 240 10.66 10.51 -23.52
N LYS A 241 11.42 9.50 -23.93
CA LYS A 241 11.18 8.77 -25.18
C LYS A 241 9.79 8.10 -25.22
N LYS A 242 9.34 7.56 -24.08
CA LYS A 242 7.99 6.98 -23.96
C LYS A 242 6.91 8.07 -24.10
N ASN A 243 7.07 9.19 -23.43
CA ASN A 243 6.14 10.31 -23.51
C ASN A 243 6.06 10.87 -24.94
N ASP A 244 7.20 11.09 -25.58
CA ASP A 244 7.26 11.53 -26.99
C ASP A 244 6.58 10.53 -27.94
N ALA A 245 6.71 9.23 -27.67
CA ALA A 245 6.06 8.19 -28.48
C ALA A 245 4.55 8.17 -28.25
N ILE A 246 4.09 8.33 -27.02
CA ILE A 246 2.66 8.42 -26.66
C ILE A 246 2.05 9.67 -27.29
N GLU A 247 2.72 10.81 -27.20
CA GLU A 247 2.26 12.07 -27.81
C GLU A 247 2.10 11.94 -29.33
N LYS A 248 3.11 11.41 -30.01
CA LYS A 248 3.05 11.14 -31.46
C LYS A 248 1.92 10.18 -31.82
N TRP A 249 1.76 9.11 -31.05
CA TRP A 249 0.67 8.16 -31.24
C TRP A 249 -0.69 8.84 -31.06
N PHE A 250 -0.84 9.61 -29.98
CA PHE A 250 -2.07 10.33 -29.68
C PHE A 250 -2.44 11.33 -30.77
N LEU A 251 -1.47 12.12 -31.25
CA LEU A 251 -1.69 13.08 -32.35
C LEU A 251 -2.20 12.38 -33.61
N LYS A 252 -1.73 11.16 -33.89
CA LYS A 252 -2.23 10.37 -35.03
C LYS A 252 -3.60 9.76 -34.74
N ALA A 253 -3.76 9.14 -33.58
CA ALA A 253 -4.99 8.42 -33.21
C ALA A 253 -6.21 9.36 -33.09
N LYS A 254 -6.02 10.63 -32.69
CA LYS A 254 -7.12 11.61 -32.62
C LYS A 254 -7.74 11.95 -33.95
N GLU A 255 -7.05 11.68 -35.06
CA GLU A 255 -7.59 11.90 -36.43
C GLU A 255 -8.61 10.80 -36.80
N ASP A 256 -8.49 9.61 -36.19
CA ASP A 256 -9.32 8.44 -36.52
C ASP A 256 -10.50 8.25 -35.54
N VAL A 257 -10.64 9.11 -34.51
CA VAL A 257 -11.67 8.95 -33.47
C VAL A 257 -12.46 10.25 -33.29
N PHE A 258 -13.77 10.12 -33.05
CA PHE A 258 -14.60 11.24 -32.67
C PHE A 258 -14.37 11.60 -31.22
N ILE A 259 -13.94 12.82 -30.91
CA ILE A 259 -13.71 13.32 -29.58
C ILE A 259 -14.77 14.40 -29.26
N TYR A 260 -15.62 14.13 -28.29
CA TYR A 260 -16.53 15.14 -27.74
C TYR A 260 -15.95 15.69 -26.45
N ILE A 261 -15.84 17.00 -26.33
CA ILE A 261 -15.41 17.70 -25.13
C ILE A 261 -16.57 18.52 -24.62
N ASP A 262 -16.99 18.28 -23.40
CA ASP A 262 -18.02 19.08 -22.75
C ASP A 262 -17.56 20.54 -22.62
N ASP A 263 -18.50 21.47 -22.72
CA ASP A 263 -18.23 22.91 -22.71
C ASP A 263 -17.46 23.36 -21.48
N GLU A 264 -17.70 22.73 -20.35
CA GLU A 264 -17.00 22.97 -19.07
C GLU A 264 -15.47 22.75 -19.18
N PHE A 265 -15.04 21.84 -20.04
CA PHE A 265 -13.61 21.45 -20.17
C PHE A 265 -12.92 22.04 -21.42
N LYS A 266 -13.63 22.78 -22.27
CA LYS A 266 -13.07 23.40 -23.49
C LYS A 266 -11.94 24.37 -23.19
N SER A 267 -11.96 25.02 -22.03
CA SER A 267 -10.94 25.98 -21.59
C SER A 267 -9.60 25.30 -21.19
N CYS A 268 -9.60 24.02 -20.93
CA CYS A 268 -8.39 23.29 -20.45
C CYS A 268 -7.32 23.09 -21.52
N ASN A 269 -7.64 23.24 -22.80
CA ASN A 269 -6.75 23.15 -23.99
C ASN A 269 -5.74 21.98 -23.98
N THR A 270 -6.02 20.93 -23.22
CA THR A 270 -5.14 19.74 -23.01
C THR A 270 -4.97 18.90 -24.27
N LEU A 271 -5.91 19.00 -25.21
CA LEU A 271 -5.91 18.23 -26.47
C LEU A 271 -5.32 18.97 -27.68
N GLY A 272 -4.81 20.20 -27.48
CA GLY A 272 -4.50 21.09 -28.56
C GLY A 272 -5.76 21.45 -29.35
N THR A 273 -5.70 22.36 -30.31
CA THR A 273 -6.83 22.68 -31.17
C THR A 273 -7.31 21.44 -31.91
N VAL A 274 -8.33 20.78 -31.37
CA VAL A 274 -9.14 19.82 -32.14
C VAL A 274 -9.82 20.64 -33.23
N GLY A 275 -9.36 20.47 -34.44
CA GLY A 275 -9.88 21.21 -35.57
C GLY A 275 -11.39 21.04 -35.66
N GLY A 276 -12.11 22.10 -35.37
CA GLY A 276 -13.53 22.20 -35.67
C GLY A 276 -13.72 22.22 -37.18
N SER A 277 -13.95 21.05 -37.78
CA SER A 277 -14.67 21.04 -39.06
C SER A 277 -16.13 21.30 -38.72
N SER A 278 -16.51 22.57 -38.72
CA SER A 278 -17.88 22.99 -38.91
C SER A 278 -18.36 22.50 -40.30
N GLY A 279 -18.86 21.27 -40.32
CA GLY A 279 -19.66 20.79 -41.45
C GLY A 279 -20.96 21.57 -41.46
N GLY A 280 -21.00 22.66 -42.22
CA GLY A 280 -22.22 23.31 -42.60
C GLY A 280 -23.08 22.32 -43.38
N ALA A 281 -24.18 21.93 -42.78
CA ALA A 281 -25.30 21.36 -43.51
C ALA A 281 -26.20 22.55 -43.92
N SER A 282 -26.03 23.01 -45.18
CA SER A 282 -27.03 23.82 -45.89
C SER A 282 -27.98 22.87 -46.61
N GLN A 283 -29.25 23.15 -46.40
CA GLN A 283 -30.48 22.69 -47.09
C GLN A 283 -30.98 21.29 -46.71
#